data_f04a844bdf6af0fd5d1f1e61d3b17fa7
#
_entry.id   f04a844bdf6af0fd5d1f1e61d3b17fa7
#
_cell.length_a   1.000
_cell.length_b   1.000
_cell.length_c   1.000
_cell.angle_alpha   90.00
_cell.angle_beta   90.00
_cell.angle_gamma   90.00
#
_symmetry.space_group_name_H-M   'P 1'
#
loop_
_entity.id
_entity.type
_entity.pdbx_description
1 polymer ?
#
loop_
_entity_poly.entity_id
_entity_poly.type
_entity_poly.pdbx_seq_one_letter_code
_entity_poly.pdbx_strand_id
1 'polypeptide(L)'
;MNVVDSSGWLAYFADEPNAKHFLAPLSDPGSLVVPTVTIYEVFKVILRESGENDALLAAMAMQKGTVVDLTASLAIAVSKLSLEHDLPMADSIILATAQESGATIWTQDSDFDNVNNVKYFPRK
;
A
#
# COMPACT_ATOMS: atom_id res chain seq x y z
N MET A 1 4.82 10.23 -8.30
CA MET A 1 4.69 8.78 -7.98
C MET A 1 3.76 8.60 -6.79
N ASN A 2 3.04 7.49 -6.76
CA ASN A 2 2.05 7.19 -5.73
C ASN A 2 2.23 5.76 -5.22
N VAL A 3 1.98 5.59 -3.92
CA VAL A 3 1.84 4.28 -3.28
C VAL A 3 0.45 4.24 -2.64
N VAL A 4 -0.34 3.23 -2.96
CA VAL A 4 -1.60 2.95 -2.26
C VAL A 4 -1.29 1.86 -1.24
N ASP A 5 -1.56 2.10 0.03
CA ASP A 5 -1.32 1.10 1.06
C ASP A 5 -2.35 -0.05 0.97
N SER A 6 -2.15 -1.08 1.77
CA SER A 6 -3.04 -2.26 1.74
C SER A 6 -4.49 -1.90 2.02
N SER A 7 -4.74 -0.96 2.94
CA SER A 7 -6.11 -0.54 3.27
C SER A 7 -6.81 0.11 2.07
N GLY A 8 -6.08 0.89 1.28
CA GLY A 8 -6.63 1.53 0.08
C GLY A 8 -6.95 0.52 -1.02
N TRP A 9 -6.04 -0.43 -1.26
CA TRP A 9 -6.30 -1.50 -2.21
C TRP A 9 -7.53 -2.33 -1.82
N LEU A 10 -7.65 -2.68 -0.53
CA LEU A 10 -8.79 -3.46 -0.04
C LEU A 10 -10.10 -2.68 -0.15
N ALA A 11 -10.09 -1.38 0.15
CA ALA A 11 -11.27 -0.54 -0.04
C ALA A 11 -11.71 -0.52 -1.51
N TYR A 12 -10.75 -0.42 -2.43
CA TYR A 12 -11.03 -0.42 -3.86
C TYR A 12 -11.62 -1.77 -4.32
N PHE A 13 -11.00 -2.89 -3.95
CA PHE A 13 -11.47 -4.21 -4.38
C PHE A 13 -12.81 -4.58 -3.77
N ALA A 14 -13.10 -4.13 -2.55
CA ALA A 14 -14.35 -4.41 -1.86
C ALA A 14 -15.46 -3.38 -2.11
N ASP A 15 -15.18 -2.38 -2.96
CA ASP A 15 -16.11 -1.28 -3.25
C ASP A 15 -16.63 -0.61 -1.98
N GLU A 16 -15.74 -0.37 -1.04
CA GLU A 16 -16.05 0.34 0.21
C GLU A 16 -16.33 1.83 -0.04
N PRO A 17 -16.91 2.55 0.94
CA PRO A 17 -17.24 3.97 0.74
C PRO A 17 -16.06 4.84 0.32
N ASN A 18 -14.84 4.53 0.77
CA ASN A 18 -13.65 5.28 0.40
C ASN A 18 -13.01 4.85 -0.92
N ALA A 19 -13.53 3.82 -1.61
CA ALA A 19 -12.93 3.33 -2.87
C ALA A 19 -12.71 4.45 -3.89
N LYS A 20 -13.64 5.39 -3.99
CA LYS A 20 -13.57 6.52 -4.92
C LYS A 20 -12.33 7.39 -4.72
N HIS A 21 -11.82 7.47 -3.48
CA HIS A 21 -10.64 8.29 -3.17
C HIS A 21 -9.34 7.69 -3.69
N PHE A 22 -9.34 6.39 -3.99
CA PHE A 22 -8.16 5.68 -4.48
C PHE A 22 -8.13 5.51 -5.99
N LEU A 23 -9.20 5.92 -6.70
CA LEU A 23 -9.28 5.76 -8.15
C LEU A 23 -8.17 6.52 -8.89
N ALA A 24 -7.84 7.73 -8.46
CA ALA A 24 -6.85 8.54 -9.15
C ALA A 24 -5.49 7.84 -9.25
N PRO A 25 -4.86 7.40 -8.13
CA PRO A 25 -3.58 6.70 -8.24
C PRO A 25 -3.71 5.31 -8.86
N LEU A 26 -4.80 4.60 -8.63
CA LEU A 26 -4.98 3.24 -9.16
C LEU A 26 -5.26 3.22 -10.66
N SER A 27 -5.75 4.32 -11.22
CA SER A 27 -5.99 4.46 -12.65
C SER A 27 -4.75 4.85 -13.46
N ASP A 28 -3.62 5.08 -12.79
CA ASP A 28 -2.37 5.51 -13.42
C ASP A 28 -1.22 4.58 -13.04
N PRO A 29 -1.16 3.36 -13.61
CA PRO A 29 -0.12 2.38 -13.29
C PRO A 29 1.30 2.88 -13.54
N GLY A 30 1.48 3.79 -14.51
CA GLY A 30 2.79 4.36 -14.83
C GLY A 30 3.39 5.19 -13.71
N SER A 31 2.56 5.70 -12.80
CA SER A 31 2.99 6.48 -11.64
C SER A 31 2.74 5.76 -10.32
N LEU A 32 2.44 4.46 -10.38
CA LEU A 32 2.09 3.66 -9.20
C LEU A 32 3.24 2.74 -8.81
N VAL A 33 3.69 2.87 -7.57
CA VAL A 33 4.71 2.01 -6.96
C VAL A 33 4.01 1.04 -6.01
N VAL A 34 4.33 -0.24 -6.14
CA VAL A 34 3.66 -1.31 -5.38
C VAL A 34 4.70 -2.08 -4.57
N PRO A 35 4.82 -1.80 -3.26
CA PRO A 35 5.68 -2.62 -2.40
C PRO A 35 5.14 -4.05 -2.32
N THR A 36 6.03 -5.04 -2.39
CA THR A 36 5.59 -6.45 -2.35
C THR A 36 4.80 -6.80 -1.10
N VAL A 37 5.06 -6.12 0.02
CA VAL A 37 4.28 -6.34 1.26
C VAL A 37 2.79 -6.03 1.08
N THR A 38 2.44 -5.06 0.24
CA THR A 38 1.02 -4.77 -0.03
C THR A 38 0.36 -5.91 -0.80
N ILE A 39 1.09 -6.54 -1.72
CA ILE A 39 0.59 -7.74 -2.42
C ILE A 39 0.32 -8.86 -1.43
N TYR A 40 1.25 -9.11 -0.50
CA TYR A 40 1.09 -10.12 0.54
C TYR A 40 -0.15 -9.84 1.39
N GLU A 41 -0.29 -8.63 1.89
CA GLU A 41 -1.40 -8.30 2.80
C GLU A 41 -2.76 -8.38 2.09
N VAL A 42 -2.85 -7.82 0.90
CA VAL A 42 -4.09 -7.81 0.11
C VAL A 42 -4.48 -9.22 -0.31
N PHE A 43 -3.52 -9.98 -0.83
CA PHE A 43 -3.77 -11.37 -1.24
C PHE A 43 -4.27 -12.21 -0.06
N LYS A 44 -3.65 -12.07 1.09
CA LYS A 44 -4.00 -12.82 2.29
C LYS A 44 -5.44 -12.56 2.73
N VAL A 45 -5.87 -11.29 2.74
CA VAL A 45 -7.22 -10.92 3.14
C VAL A 45 -8.25 -11.44 2.14
N ILE A 46 -8.01 -11.23 0.84
CA ILE A 46 -8.96 -11.66 -0.20
C ILE A 46 -9.04 -13.19 -0.27
N LEU A 47 -7.91 -13.88 -0.12
CA LEU A 47 -7.86 -15.33 -0.08
C LEU A 47 -8.76 -15.88 1.05
N ARG A 48 -8.65 -15.27 2.23
CA ARG A 48 -9.45 -15.68 3.40
C ARG A 48 -10.94 -15.40 3.20
N GLU A 49 -11.28 -14.27 2.61
CA GLU A 49 -12.67 -13.80 2.54
C GLU A 49 -13.42 -14.23 1.27
N SER A 50 -12.71 -14.35 0.15
CA SER A 50 -13.34 -14.55 -1.17
C SER A 50 -12.73 -15.69 -1.98
N GLY A 51 -11.65 -16.30 -1.52
CA GLY A 51 -11.02 -17.44 -2.18
C GLY A 51 -9.92 -17.09 -3.15
N GLU A 52 -9.29 -18.13 -3.72
CA GLU A 52 -8.06 -18.01 -4.49
C GLU A 52 -8.24 -17.27 -5.81
N ASN A 53 -9.36 -17.50 -6.52
CA ASN A 53 -9.56 -16.86 -7.82
C ASN A 53 -9.60 -15.32 -7.69
N ASP A 54 -10.35 -14.81 -6.73
CA ASP A 54 -10.43 -13.38 -6.50
C ASP A 54 -9.09 -12.80 -6.02
N ALA A 55 -8.36 -13.54 -5.17
CA ALA A 55 -7.04 -13.13 -4.70
C ALA A 55 -6.03 -13.05 -5.84
N LEU A 56 -6.02 -14.01 -6.76
CA LEU A 56 -5.15 -14.00 -7.94
C LEU A 56 -5.46 -12.82 -8.87
N LEU A 57 -6.75 -12.54 -9.11
CA LEU A 57 -7.15 -11.39 -9.92
C LEU A 57 -6.67 -10.07 -9.30
N ALA A 58 -6.80 -9.93 -7.99
CA ALA A 58 -6.31 -8.75 -7.29
C ALA A 58 -4.79 -8.63 -7.43
N ALA A 59 -4.04 -9.70 -7.22
CA ALA A 59 -2.58 -9.69 -7.35
C ALA A 59 -2.14 -9.33 -8.77
N MET A 60 -2.83 -9.80 -9.79
CA MET A 60 -2.57 -9.44 -11.18
C MET A 60 -2.79 -7.95 -11.42
N ALA A 61 -3.88 -7.40 -10.90
CA ALA A 61 -4.17 -5.97 -11.02
C ALA A 61 -3.10 -5.12 -10.35
N MET A 62 -2.66 -5.50 -9.16
CA MET A 62 -1.63 -4.78 -8.41
C MET A 62 -0.29 -4.75 -9.14
N GLN A 63 0.05 -5.81 -9.86
CA GLN A 63 1.33 -5.92 -10.56
C GLN A 63 1.41 -5.10 -11.85
N LYS A 64 0.36 -4.41 -12.23
CA LYS A 64 0.40 -3.45 -13.36
C LYS A 64 1.24 -2.22 -13.03
N GLY A 65 1.39 -1.87 -11.76
CA GLY A 65 2.31 -0.82 -11.32
C GLY A 65 3.76 -1.31 -11.28
N THR A 66 4.65 -0.46 -10.79
CA THR A 66 6.04 -0.82 -10.58
C THR A 66 6.18 -1.54 -9.24
N VAL A 67 6.42 -2.84 -9.28
CA VAL A 67 6.59 -3.64 -8.06
C VAL A 67 8.00 -3.45 -7.50
N VAL A 68 8.09 -3.18 -6.21
CA VAL A 68 9.36 -2.97 -5.51
C VAL A 68 9.52 -4.02 -4.42
N ASP A 69 10.59 -4.81 -4.53
CA ASP A 69 10.91 -5.86 -3.58
C ASP A 69 11.59 -5.30 -2.33
N LEU A 70 11.39 -5.97 -1.20
CA LEU A 70 12.10 -5.66 0.03
C LEU A 70 13.53 -6.21 -0.06
N THR A 71 14.47 -5.35 -0.41
CA THR A 71 15.90 -5.70 -0.47
C THR A 71 16.54 -5.55 0.91
N ALA A 72 17.79 -6.04 1.06
CA ALA A 72 18.55 -5.85 2.30
C ALA A 72 18.74 -4.37 2.63
N SER A 73 19.07 -3.56 1.62
CA SER A 73 19.24 -2.12 1.80
C SER A 73 17.94 -1.45 2.27
N LEU A 74 16.82 -1.80 1.64
CA LEU A 74 15.52 -1.26 2.01
C LEU A 74 15.13 -1.71 3.42
N ALA A 75 15.42 -2.96 3.79
CA ALA A 75 15.12 -3.48 5.12
C ALA A 75 15.81 -2.69 6.23
N ILE A 76 17.04 -2.23 6.00
CA ILE A 76 17.76 -1.37 6.95
C ILE A 76 17.04 -0.03 7.10
N ALA A 77 16.64 0.59 6.00
CA ALA A 77 15.88 1.83 6.03
C ALA A 77 14.54 1.66 6.75
N VAL A 78 13.85 0.54 6.51
CA VAL A 78 12.59 0.19 7.16
C VAL A 78 12.75 0.15 8.68
N SER A 79 13.82 -0.48 9.19
CA SER A 79 14.04 -0.60 10.63
C SER A 79 14.21 0.75 11.30
N LYS A 80 14.92 1.68 10.66
CA LYS A 80 15.10 3.04 11.16
C LYS A 80 13.77 3.80 11.23
N LEU A 81 12.96 3.72 10.17
CA LEU A 81 11.67 4.39 10.10
C LEU A 81 10.67 3.80 11.10
N SER A 82 10.71 2.48 11.32
CA SER A 82 9.85 1.83 12.29
C SER A 82 10.08 2.37 13.70
N LEU A 83 11.34 2.55 14.09
CA LEU A 83 11.69 3.11 15.41
C LEU A 83 11.36 4.60 15.48
N GLU A 84 11.65 5.36 14.42
CA GLU A 84 11.44 6.80 14.40
C GLU A 84 9.96 7.16 14.50
N HIS A 85 9.09 6.44 13.78
CA HIS A 85 7.67 6.75 13.68
C HIS A 85 6.79 5.84 14.54
N ASP A 86 7.37 4.85 15.21
CA ASP A 86 6.61 3.85 15.98
C ASP A 86 5.54 3.17 15.12
N LEU A 87 5.94 2.73 13.93
CA LEU A 87 5.05 2.09 12.97
C LEU A 87 5.20 0.57 12.98
N PRO A 88 4.09 -0.18 12.76
CA PRO A 88 4.17 -1.61 12.50
C PRO A 88 5.07 -1.93 11.30
N MET A 89 5.53 -3.17 11.23
CA MET A 89 6.49 -3.59 10.19
C MET A 89 5.97 -3.31 8.78
N ALA A 90 4.75 -3.73 8.46
CA ALA A 90 4.21 -3.57 7.11
C ALA A 90 4.11 -2.09 6.72
N ASP A 91 3.61 -1.25 7.61
CA ASP A 91 3.50 0.19 7.38
C ASP A 91 4.87 0.85 7.20
N SER A 92 5.87 0.37 7.95
CA SER A 92 7.25 0.86 7.82
C SER A 92 7.86 0.50 6.47
N ILE A 93 7.56 -0.68 5.93
CA ILE A 93 8.00 -1.10 4.59
C ILE A 93 7.35 -0.20 3.53
N ILE A 94 6.07 0.07 3.66
CA ILE A 94 5.33 0.95 2.74
C ILE A 94 5.95 2.35 2.76
N LEU A 95 6.19 2.89 3.96
CA LEU A 95 6.77 4.22 4.13
C LEU A 95 8.17 4.31 3.51
N ALA A 96 9.05 3.34 3.79
CA ALA A 96 10.41 3.34 3.25
C ALA A 96 10.40 3.25 1.72
N THR A 97 9.54 2.42 1.16
CA THR A 97 9.40 2.29 -0.30
C THR A 97 8.92 3.60 -0.91
N ALA A 98 7.94 4.25 -0.29
CA ALA A 98 7.43 5.53 -0.77
C ALA A 98 8.50 6.62 -0.73
N GLN A 99 9.27 6.70 0.36
CA GLN A 99 10.34 7.71 0.47
C GLN A 99 11.43 7.49 -0.57
N GLU A 100 11.85 6.25 -0.78
CA GLU A 100 12.88 5.92 -1.77
C GLU A 100 12.43 6.27 -3.19
N SER A 101 11.13 6.11 -3.47
CA SER A 101 10.56 6.39 -4.80
C SER A 101 10.08 7.84 -4.96
N GLY A 102 10.16 8.66 -3.93
CA GLY A 102 9.60 10.00 -3.95
C GLY A 102 8.08 10.01 -4.12
N ALA A 103 7.40 9.01 -3.58
CA ALA A 103 5.98 8.80 -3.79
C ALA A 103 5.12 9.33 -2.65
N THR A 104 3.88 9.72 -2.98
CA THR A 104 2.85 10.05 -2.00
C THR A 104 2.12 8.77 -1.60
N ILE A 105 1.90 8.58 -0.30
CA ILE A 105 1.12 7.45 0.22
C ILE A 105 -0.36 7.83 0.28
N TRP A 106 -1.22 6.96 -0.26
CA TRP A 106 -2.68 7.11 -0.19
C TRP A 106 -3.22 6.02 0.72
N THR A 107 -3.91 6.41 1.80
CA THR A 107 -4.31 5.47 2.85
C THR A 107 -5.60 5.88 3.54
N GLN A 108 -6.29 4.90 4.12
CA GLN A 108 -7.34 5.15 5.09
C GLN A 108 -6.94 4.67 6.50
N ASP A 109 -5.66 4.38 6.71
CA ASP A 109 -5.12 3.90 7.99
C ASP A 109 -4.56 5.07 8.78
N SER A 110 -5.07 5.27 10.01
CA SER A 110 -4.62 6.35 10.89
C SER A 110 -3.17 6.22 11.34
N ASP A 111 -2.54 5.07 11.18
CA ASP A 111 -1.12 4.88 11.53
C ASP A 111 -0.21 5.84 10.76
N PHE A 112 -0.63 6.31 9.58
CA PHE A 112 0.13 7.26 8.76
C PHE A 112 -0.22 8.73 9.03
N ASP A 113 -1.07 9.02 10.00
CA ASP A 113 -1.62 10.36 10.21
C ASP A 113 -0.54 11.43 10.47
N ASN A 114 0.54 11.07 11.15
CA ASN A 114 1.62 11.98 11.50
C ASN A 114 2.83 11.91 10.54
N VAL A 115 2.67 11.27 9.39
CA VAL A 115 3.74 11.10 8.41
C VAL A 115 3.56 12.11 7.29
N ASN A 116 4.67 12.70 6.83
CA ASN A 116 4.64 13.65 5.72
C ASN A 116 4.36 12.94 4.38
N ASN A 117 3.81 13.70 3.44
CA ASN A 117 3.54 13.24 2.08
C ASN A 117 2.55 12.08 2.04
N VAL A 118 1.48 12.20 2.83
CA VAL A 118 0.40 11.21 2.93
C VAL A 118 -0.93 11.88 2.64
N LYS A 119 -1.75 11.22 1.84
CA LYS A 119 -3.16 11.56 1.65
C LYS A 119 -3.99 10.56 2.43
N TYR A 120 -4.52 11.02 3.55
CA TYR A 120 -5.27 10.20 4.50
C TYR A 120 -6.76 10.45 4.36
N PHE A 121 -7.52 9.37 4.21
CA PHE A 121 -8.98 9.39 4.11
C PHE A 121 -9.55 8.55 5.24
N PRO A 122 -10.05 9.16 6.33
CA PRO A 122 -10.61 8.40 7.44
C PRO A 122 -11.72 7.46 6.99
N ARG A 123 -11.79 6.28 7.59
CA ARG A 123 -12.85 5.32 7.30
C ARG A 123 -14.21 5.89 7.69
N LYS A 124 -15.19 5.58 6.89
CA LYS A 124 -16.57 6.01 7.11
C LYS A 124 -17.40 4.90 7.73
#